data_01e4f9b29c8d0aaf84cb10782f57fe0a
#
_entry.id   01e4f9b29c8d0aaf84cb10782f57fe0a
#
_cell.length_a   1.000
_cell.length_b   1.000
_cell.length_c   1.000
_cell.angle_alpha   90.00
_cell.angle_beta   90.00
_cell.angle_gamma   90.00
#
_symmetry.space_group_name_H-M   'P 1'
#
loop_
_entity.id
_entity.type
_entity.pdbx_description
1 polymer ?
#
loop_
_entity_poly.entity_id
_entity_poly.type
_entity_poly.pdbx_seq_one_letter_code
_entity_poly.pdbx_strand_id
1 'polypeptide(L)'
;MAGTGKLALYANVGPRLTHYDVDVDAATLTRRDTITLPANVQYAWPHANRRFLYVASSDGASGVGGRTGQNHHVSALAIDPATGALSPHGAPVALPSRPIHMATDIPSEHILVAFNHPGAARVYRVNPDFSAGAEVVPPNPVEAGIFPHQILATPDNRLVLVPARGHDSQPRKPEEPGALMVYRFENGGLTPLASPAPGGGYGFGPRHLDFHPTRPWIYVSLERQNAVDLFERDGDTIAPMPRFRENTLARPHMPNIHQMVGTVHVHPNGRTVYVANRASGTTSVNGRALFAGGENSIAVFSIDQDTGRPRVIEHVDTQGIHPRTFHIDPSGRLMVVAHIMGLDVLEGDQVRHVPTRLSLFRIADDGTLSFIRAYDIDSGDETQWWMGMVSY
;
A
#
# COMPACT_ATOMS: atom_id res chain seq x y z
N MET A 1 -1.31 -21.12 16.30
CA MET A 1 -1.29 -20.36 17.56
C MET A 1 -0.64 -19.03 17.23
N ALA A 2 -1.42 -17.94 17.22
CA ALA A 2 -0.86 -16.60 17.05
C ALA A 2 0.04 -16.32 18.27
N GLY A 3 1.29 -15.99 18.02
CA GLY A 3 2.26 -15.72 19.08
C GLY A 3 1.84 -14.52 19.91
N THR A 4 2.08 -14.62 21.21
CA THR A 4 1.89 -13.58 22.24
C THR A 4 2.91 -12.42 22.09
N GLY A 5 3.37 -12.13 20.88
CA GLY A 5 4.28 -11.04 20.59
C GLY A 5 3.58 -9.69 20.74
N LYS A 6 4.32 -8.71 21.24
CA LYS A 6 3.88 -7.31 21.24
C LYS A 6 3.69 -6.83 19.80
N LEU A 7 2.82 -5.84 19.59
CA LEU A 7 2.53 -5.27 18.29
C LEU A 7 2.92 -3.80 18.27
N ALA A 8 3.78 -3.42 17.33
CA ALA A 8 4.11 -2.03 17.02
C ALA A 8 3.37 -1.58 15.77
N LEU A 9 2.98 -0.32 15.74
CA LEU A 9 2.62 0.39 14.53
C LEU A 9 3.70 1.45 14.27
N TYR A 10 4.17 1.50 13.03
CA TYR A 10 5.06 2.54 12.56
C TYR A 10 4.33 3.37 11.51
N ALA A 11 4.31 4.70 11.68
CA ALA A 11 3.69 5.62 10.74
C ALA A 11 4.61 6.82 10.50
N ASN A 12 4.71 7.27 9.26
CA ASN A 12 5.55 8.40 8.94
C ASN A 12 4.78 9.71 8.76
N VAL A 13 5.48 10.81 9.01
CA VAL A 13 5.17 12.15 8.50
C VAL A 13 6.46 12.68 7.89
N GLY A 14 6.47 12.87 6.57
CA GLY A 14 7.72 13.22 5.88
C GLY A 14 8.83 12.18 6.15
N PRO A 15 10.03 12.62 6.58
CA PRO A 15 11.14 11.72 6.92
C PRO A 15 11.04 11.12 8.34
N ARG A 16 10.13 11.61 9.18
CA ARG A 16 9.98 11.17 10.57
C ARG A 16 9.12 9.89 10.59
N LEU A 17 9.65 8.81 11.15
CA LEU A 17 8.96 7.54 11.38
C LEU A 17 8.71 7.38 12.88
N THR A 18 7.45 7.39 13.27
CA THR A 18 7.00 7.32 14.67
C THR A 18 6.53 5.90 15.00
N HIS A 19 6.97 5.41 16.14
CA HIS A 19 6.56 4.15 16.75
C HIS A 19 5.36 4.39 17.68
N TYR A 20 4.40 3.46 17.63
CA TYR A 20 3.27 3.35 18.55
C TYR A 20 3.15 1.91 19.04
N ASP A 21 2.98 1.71 20.35
CA ASP A 21 2.49 0.43 20.86
C ASP A 21 1.02 0.28 20.48
N VAL A 22 0.63 -0.91 20.07
CA VAL A 22 -0.75 -1.26 19.71
C VAL A 22 -1.33 -2.19 20.74
N ASP A 23 -2.39 -1.77 21.42
CA ASP A 23 -3.25 -2.66 22.20
C ASP A 23 -4.47 -3.05 21.35
N VAL A 24 -4.48 -4.29 20.87
CA VAL A 24 -5.54 -4.80 20.01
C VAL A 24 -6.86 -4.93 20.78
N ASP A 25 -6.82 -5.33 22.06
CA ASP A 25 -8.03 -5.55 22.87
C ASP A 25 -8.69 -4.22 23.27
N ALA A 26 -7.89 -3.24 23.70
CA ALA A 26 -8.39 -1.90 24.01
C ALA A 26 -8.61 -1.03 22.77
N ALA A 27 -8.14 -1.45 21.60
CA ALA A 27 -8.09 -0.68 20.35
C ALA A 27 -7.47 0.70 20.58
N THR A 28 -6.23 0.72 21.12
CA THR A 28 -5.49 1.96 21.40
C THR A 28 -4.10 1.96 20.81
N LEU A 29 -3.62 3.17 20.51
CA LEU A 29 -2.23 3.45 20.13
C LEU A 29 -1.58 4.29 21.22
N THR A 30 -0.41 3.88 21.68
CA THR A 30 0.41 4.68 22.60
C THR A 30 1.66 5.14 21.85
N ARG A 31 1.77 6.45 21.58
CA ARG A 31 2.93 7.02 20.90
C ARG A 31 4.19 6.82 21.75
N ARG A 32 5.26 6.40 21.09
CA ARG A 32 6.60 6.19 21.62
C ARG A 32 7.60 7.10 20.90
N ASP A 33 8.70 6.54 20.48
CA ASP A 33 9.83 7.23 19.88
C ASP A 33 9.58 7.58 18.42
N THR A 34 10.38 8.51 17.92
CA THR A 34 10.41 8.90 16.50
C THR A 34 11.85 8.94 16.03
N ILE A 35 12.13 8.32 14.89
CA ILE A 35 13.42 8.43 14.22
C ILE A 35 13.26 9.22 12.91
N THR A 36 14.36 9.79 12.43
CA THR A 36 14.37 10.55 11.17
C THR A 36 15.20 9.80 10.14
N LEU A 37 14.60 9.51 8.98
CA LEU A 37 15.23 8.89 7.83
C LEU A 37 15.95 9.93 6.96
N PRO A 38 16.87 9.52 6.06
CA PRO A 38 17.59 10.45 5.16
C PRO A 38 16.68 11.30 4.27
N ALA A 39 15.47 10.83 3.96
CA ALA A 39 14.47 11.53 3.16
C ALA A 39 13.05 11.04 3.53
N ASN A 40 12.01 11.59 2.87
CA ASN A 40 10.62 11.24 3.14
C ASN A 40 10.36 9.75 2.92
N VAL A 41 9.77 9.09 3.90
CA VAL A 41 9.40 7.67 3.82
C VAL A 41 8.41 7.46 2.69
N GLN A 42 8.70 6.51 1.82
CA GLN A 42 7.83 6.12 0.70
C GLN A 42 7.10 4.81 0.98
N TYR A 43 7.81 3.83 1.51
CA TYR A 43 7.28 2.54 1.90
C TYR A 43 8.21 1.87 2.91
N ALA A 44 7.69 0.90 3.68
CA ALA A 44 8.53 0.05 4.52
C ALA A 44 7.98 -1.37 4.56
N TRP A 45 8.87 -2.34 4.83
CA TRP A 45 8.53 -3.75 4.91
C TRP A 45 9.35 -4.46 5.98
N PRO A 46 8.73 -5.26 6.86
CA PRO A 46 9.46 -5.99 7.89
C PRO A 46 10.19 -7.20 7.31
N HIS A 47 11.35 -7.51 7.86
CA HIS A 47 12.03 -8.77 7.64
C HIS A 47 11.20 -9.93 8.24
N ALA A 48 11.29 -11.13 7.64
CA ALA A 48 10.55 -12.32 8.08
C ALA A 48 10.81 -12.70 9.56
N ASN A 49 12.01 -12.45 10.08
CA ASN A 49 12.36 -12.67 11.49
C ASN A 49 11.80 -11.61 12.45
N ARG A 50 11.18 -10.53 11.93
CA ARG A 50 10.54 -9.43 12.68
C ARG A 50 11.48 -8.65 13.61
N ARG A 51 12.80 -8.74 13.36
CA ARG A 51 13.85 -8.01 14.08
C ARG A 51 14.37 -6.83 13.30
N PHE A 52 13.94 -6.66 12.06
CA PHE A 52 14.37 -5.56 11.18
C PHE A 52 13.18 -5.05 10.36
N LEU A 53 13.23 -3.74 10.07
CA LEU A 53 12.33 -3.02 9.18
C LEU A 53 13.16 -2.36 8.09
N TYR A 54 12.89 -2.68 6.83
CA TYR A 54 13.48 -1.97 5.69
C TYR A 54 12.59 -0.80 5.30
N VAL A 55 13.20 0.36 5.07
CA VAL A 55 12.48 1.59 4.76
C VAL A 55 13.03 2.22 3.48
N ALA A 56 12.18 2.36 2.49
CA ALA A 56 12.47 3.13 1.28
C ALA A 56 12.13 4.60 1.51
N SER A 57 13.07 5.49 1.24
CA SER A 57 12.92 6.94 1.42
C SER A 57 13.36 7.73 0.17
N SER A 58 12.78 8.92 -0.02
CA SER A 58 13.06 9.78 -1.18
C SER A 58 12.69 11.23 -0.91
N ASP A 59 13.48 12.18 -1.45
CA ASP A 59 13.15 13.61 -1.52
C ASP A 59 12.39 13.98 -2.80
N GLY A 60 12.10 12.99 -3.67
CA GLY A 60 11.26 13.18 -4.86
C GLY A 60 9.78 13.36 -4.50
N ALA A 61 9.08 14.18 -5.30
CA ALA A 61 7.64 14.38 -5.15
C ALA A 61 6.83 13.27 -5.83
N SER A 62 5.59 13.05 -5.38
CA SER A 62 4.67 12.09 -5.98
C SER A 62 3.99 12.64 -7.24
N GLY A 63 3.49 11.73 -8.09
CA GLY A 63 2.69 12.06 -9.27
C GLY A 63 3.48 12.19 -10.56
N VAL A 64 2.73 12.30 -11.66
CA VAL A 64 3.29 12.54 -13.00
C VAL A 64 3.79 13.99 -13.08
N GLY A 65 5.06 14.17 -13.43
CA GLY A 65 5.68 15.50 -13.46
C GLY A 65 6.15 16.01 -12.10
N GLY A 66 6.07 15.21 -11.06
CA GLY A 66 6.65 15.53 -9.75
C GLY A 66 8.17 15.66 -9.83
N ARG A 67 8.76 16.43 -8.89
CA ARG A 67 10.23 16.57 -8.79
C ARG A 67 10.88 15.20 -8.57
N THR A 68 11.87 14.86 -9.41
CA THR A 68 12.56 13.55 -9.34
C THR A 68 13.27 13.34 -8.00
N GLY A 69 13.86 14.41 -7.44
CA GLY A 69 14.72 14.33 -6.27
C GLY A 69 16.12 13.82 -6.60
N GLN A 70 16.97 13.72 -5.57
CA GLN A 70 18.35 13.24 -5.69
C GLN A 70 18.73 12.27 -4.55
N ASN A 71 17.95 12.24 -3.46
CA ASN A 71 18.23 11.44 -2.28
C ASN A 71 17.20 10.32 -2.17
N HIS A 72 17.58 9.14 -2.63
CA HIS A 72 16.74 7.95 -2.61
C HIS A 72 17.51 6.80 -1.97
N HIS A 73 16.94 6.15 -0.96
CA HIS A 73 17.64 5.12 -0.19
C HIS A 73 16.72 3.98 0.23
N VAL A 74 17.32 2.83 0.47
CA VAL A 74 16.80 1.80 1.38
C VAL A 74 17.65 1.81 2.63
N SER A 75 17.02 2.00 3.78
CA SER A 75 17.64 1.90 5.11
C SER A 75 17.13 0.64 5.81
N ALA A 76 18.02 -0.08 6.48
CA ALA A 76 17.63 -1.11 7.43
C ALA A 76 17.55 -0.49 8.83
N LEU A 77 16.52 -0.84 9.59
CA LEU A 77 16.34 -0.45 10.97
C LEU A 77 16.20 -1.70 11.83
N ALA A 78 16.92 -1.79 12.93
CA ALA A 78 16.73 -2.83 13.92
C ALA A 78 15.51 -2.51 14.79
N ILE A 79 14.70 -3.54 15.08
CA ILE A 79 13.56 -3.48 15.99
C ILE A 79 13.99 -4.06 17.32
N ASP A 80 13.97 -3.27 18.37
CA ASP A 80 14.27 -3.75 19.73
C ASP A 80 13.20 -4.77 20.17
N PRO A 81 13.59 -6.00 20.53
CA PRO A 81 12.63 -7.06 20.84
C PRO A 81 11.89 -6.87 22.17
N ALA A 82 12.33 -5.96 23.02
CA ALA A 82 11.67 -5.67 24.29
C ALA A 82 10.67 -4.53 24.17
N THR A 83 10.96 -3.54 23.33
CA THR A 83 10.23 -2.27 23.28
C THR A 83 9.60 -1.96 21.91
N GLY A 84 10.04 -2.59 20.81
CA GLY A 84 9.63 -2.22 19.45
C GLY A 84 10.30 -0.95 18.91
N ALA A 85 11.19 -0.32 19.68
CA ALA A 85 11.90 0.89 19.26
C ALA A 85 12.80 0.62 18.04
N LEU A 86 12.89 1.60 17.15
CA LEU A 86 13.69 1.49 15.94
C LEU A 86 15.06 2.14 16.11
N SER A 87 16.10 1.52 15.60
CA SER A 87 17.44 2.11 15.50
C SER A 87 18.08 1.84 14.13
N PRO A 88 18.88 2.76 13.58
CA PRO A 88 19.57 2.53 12.32
C PRO A 88 20.45 1.29 12.38
N HIS A 89 20.47 0.51 11.28
CA HIS A 89 21.26 -0.72 11.16
C HIS A 89 21.99 -0.75 9.83
N GLY A 90 23.32 -0.65 9.86
CA GLY A 90 24.14 -0.51 8.67
C GLY A 90 23.97 0.83 7.96
N ALA A 91 24.67 1.00 6.84
CA ALA A 91 24.56 2.19 6.01
C ALA A 91 23.36 2.10 5.06
N PRO A 92 22.64 3.21 4.77
CA PRO A 92 21.63 3.24 3.74
C PRO A 92 22.21 2.92 2.36
N VAL A 93 21.47 2.16 1.56
CA VAL A 93 21.81 1.84 0.17
C VAL A 93 21.13 2.86 -0.75
N ALA A 94 21.93 3.51 -1.62
CA ALA A 94 21.39 4.47 -2.57
C ALA A 94 20.54 3.78 -3.65
N LEU A 95 19.42 4.42 -4.01
CA LEU A 95 18.53 4.01 -5.09
C LEU A 95 18.63 4.95 -6.28
N PRO A 96 18.35 4.47 -7.52
CA PRO A 96 18.53 5.28 -8.74
C PRO A 96 17.45 6.34 -8.95
N SER A 97 16.29 6.18 -8.34
CA SER A 97 15.16 7.10 -8.44
C SER A 97 14.21 6.93 -7.25
N ARG A 98 13.11 7.70 -7.24
CA ARG A 98 12.10 7.61 -6.19
C ARG A 98 11.41 6.24 -6.18
N PRO A 99 11.56 5.43 -5.12
CA PRO A 99 10.79 4.20 -4.96
C PRO A 99 9.33 4.52 -4.66
N ILE A 100 8.40 3.71 -5.17
CA ILE A 100 6.98 3.85 -4.86
C ILE A 100 6.49 2.77 -3.89
N HIS A 101 7.09 1.60 -3.96
CA HIS A 101 6.78 0.45 -3.12
C HIS A 101 8.02 -0.41 -2.92
N MET A 102 8.09 -1.07 -1.79
CA MET A 102 9.06 -2.11 -1.51
C MET A 102 8.43 -3.25 -0.73
N ALA A 103 8.98 -4.45 -0.87
CA ALA A 103 8.71 -5.63 -0.06
C ALA A 103 10.00 -6.42 0.11
N THR A 104 9.96 -7.52 0.84
CA THR A 104 10.98 -8.56 0.75
C THR A 104 10.40 -9.77 0.02
N ASP A 105 11.28 -10.65 -0.47
CA ASP A 105 10.90 -12.02 -0.78
C ASP A 105 10.52 -12.75 0.52
N ILE A 106 9.91 -13.92 0.44
CA ILE A 106 9.31 -14.60 1.61
C ILE A 106 10.33 -14.89 2.73
N PRO A 107 11.53 -15.46 2.44
CA PRO A 107 12.56 -15.65 3.48
C PRO A 107 13.26 -14.33 3.88
N SER A 108 13.00 -13.22 3.18
CA SER A 108 13.68 -11.93 3.34
C SER A 108 15.19 -11.98 3.08
N GLU A 109 15.61 -12.75 2.09
CA GLU A 109 16.97 -12.76 1.56
C GLU A 109 17.21 -11.63 0.56
N HIS A 110 16.11 -11.05 0.03
CA HIS A 110 16.14 -9.97 -0.95
C HIS A 110 15.10 -8.89 -0.62
N ILE A 111 15.47 -7.66 -0.94
CA ILE A 111 14.57 -6.48 -0.93
C ILE A 111 14.14 -6.22 -2.38
N LEU A 112 12.84 -6.21 -2.62
CA LEU A 112 12.20 -5.95 -3.90
C LEU A 112 11.74 -4.49 -3.92
N VAL A 113 12.11 -3.73 -4.95
CA VAL A 113 11.76 -2.29 -5.04
C VAL A 113 11.12 -1.99 -6.39
N ALA A 114 9.96 -1.35 -6.37
CA ALA A 114 9.29 -0.82 -7.55
C ALA A 114 9.50 0.71 -7.66
N PHE A 115 9.78 1.17 -8.87
CA PHE A 115 9.93 2.58 -9.23
C PHE A 115 8.89 2.94 -10.28
N ASN A 116 8.18 4.04 -10.08
CA ASN A 116 7.12 4.43 -11.01
C ASN A 116 7.58 5.38 -12.12
N HIS A 117 8.67 6.13 -11.90
CA HIS A 117 9.23 7.03 -12.90
C HIS A 117 10.74 7.24 -12.69
N PRO A 118 11.61 6.79 -13.65
CA PRO A 118 11.29 5.86 -14.72
C PRO A 118 10.78 4.52 -14.18
N GLY A 119 9.90 3.83 -14.94
CA GLY A 119 9.34 2.54 -14.53
C GLY A 119 10.42 1.48 -14.43
N ALA A 120 10.56 0.85 -13.24
CA ALA A 120 11.53 -0.21 -13.01
C ALA A 120 11.13 -1.11 -11.84
N ALA A 121 11.63 -2.35 -11.85
CA ALA A 121 11.65 -3.27 -10.73
C ALA A 121 13.10 -3.68 -10.48
N ARG A 122 13.57 -3.55 -9.23
CA ARG A 122 14.93 -3.90 -8.85
C ARG A 122 14.96 -4.75 -7.59
N VAL A 123 16.01 -5.53 -7.46
CA VAL A 123 16.20 -6.45 -6.35
C VAL A 123 17.54 -6.13 -5.68
N TYR A 124 17.55 -6.06 -4.36
CA TYR A 124 18.73 -5.84 -3.54
C TYR A 124 18.90 -7.02 -2.59
N ARG A 125 20.13 -7.38 -2.27
CA ARG A 125 20.40 -8.44 -1.29
C ARG A 125 20.09 -7.94 0.12
N VAL A 126 19.74 -8.86 0.98
CA VAL A 126 19.87 -8.68 2.42
C VAL A 126 21.20 -9.30 2.82
N ASN A 127 22.06 -8.54 3.49
CA ASN A 127 23.36 -9.02 3.95
C ASN A 127 23.22 -10.04 5.10
N PRO A 128 24.23 -10.87 5.39
CA PRO A 128 24.16 -11.83 6.50
C PRO A 128 23.93 -11.21 7.88
N ASP A 129 24.25 -9.92 8.06
CA ASP A 129 23.96 -9.15 9.26
C ASP A 129 22.57 -8.46 9.23
N PHE A 130 21.76 -8.74 8.21
CA PHE A 130 20.43 -8.16 7.95
C PHE A 130 20.44 -6.69 7.53
N SER A 131 21.59 -6.07 7.27
CA SER A 131 21.65 -4.75 6.63
C SER A 131 21.21 -4.81 5.17
N ALA A 132 20.79 -3.68 4.59
CA ALA A 132 20.52 -3.59 3.17
C ALA A 132 21.81 -3.75 2.37
N GLY A 133 21.80 -4.59 1.35
CA GLY A 133 22.96 -4.96 0.53
C GLY A 133 22.92 -4.40 -0.89
N ALA A 134 23.88 -4.84 -1.69
CA ALA A 134 24.02 -4.41 -3.08
C ALA A 134 22.87 -4.90 -3.98
N GLU A 135 22.63 -4.18 -5.08
CA GLU A 135 21.70 -4.59 -6.11
C GLU A 135 22.12 -5.93 -6.75
N VAL A 136 21.14 -6.79 -6.98
CA VAL A 136 21.28 -7.97 -7.83
C VAL A 136 21.13 -7.52 -9.27
N VAL A 137 22.24 -7.27 -9.95
CA VAL A 137 22.24 -6.77 -11.32
C VAL A 137 21.79 -7.89 -12.26
N PRO A 138 20.63 -7.75 -12.94
CA PRO A 138 20.18 -8.75 -13.90
C PRO A 138 21.03 -8.69 -15.18
N PRO A 139 21.20 -9.84 -15.90
CA PRO A 139 21.97 -9.86 -17.15
C PRO A 139 21.33 -9.00 -18.27
N ASN A 140 20.04 -8.80 -18.21
CA ASN A 140 19.29 -7.92 -19.12
C ASN A 140 18.36 -7.01 -18.30
N PRO A 141 18.03 -5.80 -18.80
CA PRO A 141 17.04 -4.93 -18.15
C PRO A 141 15.69 -5.64 -17.95
N VAL A 142 15.10 -5.47 -16.77
CA VAL A 142 13.78 -6.00 -16.45
C VAL A 142 12.72 -5.00 -16.84
N GLU A 143 11.86 -5.38 -17.80
CA GLU A 143 10.70 -4.58 -18.19
C GLU A 143 9.66 -4.61 -17.06
N ALA A 144 9.34 -3.47 -16.48
CA ALA A 144 8.43 -3.39 -15.34
C ALA A 144 7.05 -2.80 -15.67
N GLY A 145 6.76 -2.61 -16.96
CA GLY A 145 5.54 -1.97 -17.44
C GLY A 145 5.54 -0.45 -17.21
N ILE A 146 4.41 0.17 -17.51
CA ILE A 146 4.23 1.62 -17.41
C ILE A 146 3.69 1.98 -16.02
N PHE A 147 4.42 2.79 -15.27
CA PHE A 147 4.06 3.24 -13.93
C PHE A 147 3.84 2.07 -12.94
N PRO A 148 4.85 1.23 -12.67
CA PRO A 148 4.79 0.25 -11.60
C PRO A 148 4.37 0.88 -10.29
N HIS A 149 3.49 0.22 -9.52
CA HIS A 149 2.98 0.82 -8.29
C HIS A 149 3.16 -0.04 -7.03
N GLN A 150 3.31 -1.36 -7.19
CA GLN A 150 3.60 -2.30 -6.13
C GLN A 150 4.56 -3.38 -6.64
N ILE A 151 5.23 -4.08 -5.75
CA ILE A 151 6.00 -5.28 -6.04
C ILE A 151 5.86 -6.25 -4.87
N LEU A 152 5.43 -7.48 -5.13
CA LEU A 152 5.27 -8.52 -4.10
C LEU A 152 5.69 -9.88 -4.63
N ALA A 153 6.37 -10.66 -3.78
CA ALA A 153 6.55 -12.08 -3.99
C ALA A 153 5.28 -12.87 -3.65
N THR A 154 5.00 -13.92 -4.41
CA THR A 154 3.91 -14.85 -4.09
C THR A 154 4.22 -15.62 -2.79
N PRO A 155 3.20 -16.12 -2.06
CA PRO A 155 3.41 -16.82 -0.78
C PRO A 155 4.35 -18.05 -0.84
N ASP A 156 4.48 -18.67 -2.01
CA ASP A 156 5.41 -19.78 -2.26
C ASP A 156 6.80 -19.32 -2.75
N ASN A 157 7.05 -18.02 -2.80
CA ASN A 157 8.30 -17.39 -3.25
C ASN A 157 8.72 -17.70 -4.70
N ARG A 158 7.81 -18.21 -5.54
CA ARG A 158 8.13 -18.61 -6.92
C ARG A 158 7.99 -17.49 -7.94
N LEU A 159 7.06 -16.57 -7.69
CA LEU A 159 6.80 -15.44 -8.58
C LEU A 159 6.93 -14.12 -7.85
N VAL A 160 7.24 -13.07 -8.61
CA VAL A 160 7.09 -11.68 -8.22
C VAL A 160 6.09 -11.02 -9.15
N LEU A 161 5.10 -10.34 -8.58
CA LEU A 161 4.07 -9.62 -9.32
C LEU A 161 4.26 -8.11 -9.12
N VAL A 162 4.12 -7.37 -10.23
CA VAL A 162 4.23 -5.90 -10.24
C VAL A 162 3.01 -5.33 -10.98
N PRO A 163 2.01 -4.80 -10.27
CA PRO A 163 0.96 -4.00 -10.90
C PRO A 163 1.57 -2.74 -11.51
N ALA A 164 1.54 -2.65 -12.84
CA ALA A 164 1.92 -1.48 -13.63
C ALA A 164 0.65 -0.76 -14.07
N ARG A 165 0.41 0.43 -13.50
CA ARG A 165 -0.89 1.12 -13.59
C ARG A 165 -1.20 1.67 -14.98
N GLY A 166 -0.18 1.94 -15.80
CA GLY A 166 -0.34 2.78 -16.98
C GLY A 166 -0.61 4.24 -16.61
N HIS A 167 -0.96 5.05 -17.59
CA HIS A 167 -1.36 6.44 -17.38
C HIS A 167 -2.75 6.70 -17.98
N ASP A 168 -3.52 7.58 -17.31
CA ASP A 168 -4.79 8.06 -17.85
C ASP A 168 -4.58 8.89 -19.11
N SER A 169 -5.56 8.90 -19.98
CA SER A 169 -5.61 9.86 -21.08
C SER A 169 -5.66 11.30 -20.53
N GLN A 170 -4.90 12.18 -21.17
CA GLN A 170 -4.88 13.61 -20.90
C GLN A 170 -5.20 14.36 -22.17
N PRO A 171 -5.57 15.66 -22.17
CA PRO A 171 -5.98 16.39 -23.37
C PRO A 171 -5.00 16.33 -24.55
N ARG A 172 -3.70 16.05 -24.28
CA ARG A 172 -2.64 15.96 -25.29
C ARG A 172 -1.84 14.66 -25.26
N LYS A 173 -2.25 13.69 -24.45
CA LYS A 173 -1.57 12.42 -24.31
C LYS A 173 -2.61 11.30 -24.25
N PRO A 174 -2.58 10.31 -25.18
CA PRO A 174 -3.46 9.15 -25.11
C PRO A 174 -3.21 8.34 -23.83
N GLU A 175 -4.18 7.52 -23.48
CA GLU A 175 -4.01 6.53 -22.41
C GLU A 175 -2.81 5.63 -22.71
N GLU A 176 -2.03 5.29 -21.69
CA GLU A 176 -0.98 4.29 -21.76
C GLU A 176 -1.43 3.03 -20.97
N PRO A 177 -1.20 1.84 -21.54
CA PRO A 177 -1.79 0.61 -21.01
C PRO A 177 -1.19 0.21 -19.65
N GLY A 178 -2.04 -0.37 -18.79
CA GLY A 178 -1.61 -1.05 -17.57
C GLY A 178 -1.42 -2.55 -17.78
N ALA A 179 -0.70 -3.19 -16.87
CA ALA A 179 -0.50 -4.63 -16.87
C ALA A 179 -0.22 -5.16 -15.46
N LEU A 180 -0.53 -6.41 -15.22
CA LEU A 180 -0.02 -7.14 -14.07
C LEU A 180 1.23 -7.89 -14.51
N MET A 181 2.41 -7.27 -14.34
CA MET A 181 3.69 -7.87 -14.72
C MET A 181 4.00 -9.06 -13.83
N VAL A 182 4.40 -10.17 -14.43
CA VAL A 182 4.68 -11.44 -13.75
C VAL A 182 6.10 -11.88 -14.06
N TYR A 183 6.84 -12.24 -13.02
CA TYR A 183 8.21 -12.75 -13.15
C TYR A 183 8.36 -14.03 -12.36
N ARG A 184 9.09 -15.01 -12.92
CA ARG A 184 9.67 -16.08 -12.14
C ARG A 184 10.79 -15.48 -11.29
N PHE A 185 10.80 -15.84 -10.01
CA PHE A 185 11.77 -15.34 -9.04
C PHE A 185 12.68 -16.48 -8.58
N GLU A 186 13.96 -16.32 -8.82
CA GLU A 186 14.98 -17.31 -8.42
C GLU A 186 16.27 -16.60 -8.02
N ASN A 187 16.72 -16.78 -6.77
CA ASN A 187 18.00 -16.23 -6.26
C ASN A 187 18.17 -14.72 -6.50
N GLY A 188 17.10 -13.95 -6.37
CA GLY A 188 17.09 -12.52 -6.65
C GLY A 188 16.92 -12.15 -8.13
N GLY A 189 16.90 -13.12 -9.04
CA GLY A 189 16.65 -12.90 -10.46
C GLY A 189 15.15 -12.78 -10.79
N LEU A 190 14.81 -11.86 -11.70
CA LEU A 190 13.47 -11.67 -12.24
C LEU A 190 13.45 -12.09 -13.71
N THR A 191 12.82 -13.22 -14.03
CA THR A 191 12.62 -13.69 -15.42
C THR A 191 11.20 -13.41 -15.87
N PRO A 192 10.96 -12.58 -16.92
CA PRO A 192 9.62 -12.24 -17.36
C PRO A 192 8.80 -13.46 -17.77
N LEU A 193 7.53 -13.48 -17.38
CA LEU A 193 6.51 -14.43 -17.80
C LEU A 193 5.35 -13.71 -18.49
N ALA A 194 4.36 -14.48 -18.99
CA ALA A 194 3.15 -13.90 -19.56
C ALA A 194 2.41 -13.04 -18.52
N SER A 195 2.18 -11.79 -18.85
CA SER A 195 1.62 -10.77 -17.94
C SER A 195 0.20 -10.40 -18.36
N PRO A 196 -0.81 -10.59 -17.49
CA PRO A 196 -2.19 -10.18 -17.77
C PRO A 196 -2.30 -8.68 -18.06
N ALA A 197 -2.98 -8.35 -19.15
CA ALA A 197 -3.33 -7.01 -19.58
C ALA A 197 -4.73 -7.01 -20.21
N PRO A 198 -5.81 -7.15 -19.41
CA PRO A 198 -7.18 -7.17 -19.91
C PRO A 198 -7.49 -5.98 -20.82
N GLY A 199 -8.13 -6.21 -21.98
CA GLY A 199 -8.39 -5.14 -22.94
C GLY A 199 -7.12 -4.56 -23.60
N GLY A 200 -6.00 -5.32 -23.64
CA GLY A 200 -4.70 -4.80 -24.08
C GLY A 200 -4.09 -3.79 -23.09
N GLY A 201 -4.57 -3.79 -21.84
CA GLY A 201 -4.15 -2.88 -20.77
C GLY A 201 -4.90 -1.54 -20.73
N TYR A 202 -5.72 -1.24 -21.72
CA TYR A 202 -6.55 -0.03 -21.74
C TYR A 202 -7.77 -0.20 -20.85
N GLY A 203 -8.10 0.82 -20.06
CA GLY A 203 -9.11 0.70 -19.01
C GLY A 203 -8.72 -0.28 -17.91
N PHE A 204 -7.45 -0.64 -17.79
CA PHE A 204 -6.90 -1.51 -16.75
C PHE A 204 -5.79 -0.78 -16.00
N GLY A 205 -6.11 -0.28 -14.81
CA GLY A 205 -5.20 0.51 -13.96
C GLY A 205 -4.85 -0.21 -12.67
N PRO A 206 -4.17 -1.38 -12.70
CA PRO A 206 -3.88 -2.14 -11.49
C PRO A 206 -2.90 -1.37 -10.60
N ARG A 207 -3.22 -1.26 -9.31
CA ARG A 207 -2.43 -0.47 -8.37
C ARG A 207 -1.78 -1.31 -7.28
N HIS A 208 -2.58 -2.01 -6.51
CA HIS A 208 -2.15 -2.91 -5.46
C HIS A 208 -2.82 -4.27 -5.63
N LEU A 209 -2.18 -5.29 -5.10
CA LEU A 209 -2.75 -6.63 -5.02
C LEU A 209 -2.50 -7.21 -3.63
N ASP A 210 -3.30 -8.21 -3.27
CA ASP A 210 -3.04 -9.07 -2.13
C ASP A 210 -3.45 -10.51 -2.46
N PHE A 211 -2.81 -11.46 -1.80
CA PHE A 211 -3.02 -12.88 -2.02
C PHE A 211 -3.99 -13.44 -0.98
N HIS A 212 -4.87 -14.32 -1.45
CA HIS A 212 -5.66 -15.12 -0.50
C HIS A 212 -4.72 -16.08 0.26
N PRO A 213 -4.85 -16.23 1.60
CA PRO A 213 -3.88 -16.96 2.41
C PRO A 213 -3.76 -18.46 2.09
N THR A 214 -4.79 -19.06 1.50
CA THR A 214 -4.84 -20.53 1.26
C THR A 214 -5.35 -20.94 -0.11
N ARG A 215 -5.82 -19.99 -0.94
CA ARG A 215 -6.37 -20.27 -2.27
C ARG A 215 -5.52 -19.57 -3.33
N PRO A 216 -5.55 -20.04 -4.58
CA PRO A 216 -4.77 -19.41 -5.67
C PRO A 216 -5.43 -18.13 -6.21
N TRP A 217 -5.96 -17.31 -5.33
CA TRP A 217 -6.69 -16.09 -5.66
C TRP A 217 -5.88 -14.84 -5.36
N ILE A 218 -5.91 -13.91 -6.31
CA ILE A 218 -5.20 -12.64 -6.25
C ILE A 218 -6.23 -11.53 -6.43
N TYR A 219 -6.41 -10.70 -5.42
CA TYR A 219 -7.29 -9.54 -5.46
C TYR A 219 -6.48 -8.31 -5.86
N VAL A 220 -6.87 -7.64 -6.94
CA VAL A 220 -6.15 -6.51 -7.53
C VAL A 220 -7.03 -5.27 -7.50
N SER A 221 -6.61 -4.22 -6.81
CA SER A 221 -7.31 -2.93 -6.83
C SER A 221 -6.99 -2.17 -8.12
N LEU A 222 -8.01 -1.64 -8.78
CA LEU A 222 -7.92 -0.86 -10.02
C LEU A 222 -8.14 0.61 -9.71
N GLU A 223 -7.06 1.40 -9.66
CA GLU A 223 -7.10 2.78 -9.15
C GLU A 223 -8.10 3.66 -9.88
N ARG A 224 -8.10 3.60 -11.21
CA ARG A 224 -8.90 4.47 -12.07
C ARG A 224 -10.33 4.00 -12.26
N GLN A 225 -10.54 2.69 -12.20
CA GLN A 225 -11.84 2.06 -12.45
C GLN A 225 -12.71 1.98 -11.19
N ASN A 226 -12.15 2.32 -10.02
CA ASN A 226 -12.81 2.16 -8.72
C ASN A 226 -13.38 0.74 -8.56
N ALA A 227 -12.53 -0.24 -8.80
CA ALA A 227 -12.92 -1.64 -8.83
C ALA A 227 -11.86 -2.53 -8.16
N VAL A 228 -12.27 -3.74 -7.79
CA VAL A 228 -11.41 -4.85 -7.41
C VAL A 228 -11.63 -6.00 -8.36
N ASP A 229 -10.55 -6.51 -8.94
CA ASP A 229 -10.53 -7.70 -9.80
C ASP A 229 -10.02 -8.91 -9.03
N LEU A 230 -10.59 -10.09 -9.31
CA LEU A 230 -10.06 -11.38 -8.88
C LEU A 230 -9.38 -12.07 -10.07
N PHE A 231 -8.09 -12.34 -9.94
CA PHE A 231 -7.33 -13.23 -10.83
C PHE A 231 -7.07 -14.57 -10.17
N GLU A 232 -7.02 -15.62 -10.97
CA GLU A 232 -6.64 -16.97 -10.54
C GLU A 232 -5.21 -17.27 -10.99
N ARG A 233 -4.48 -17.98 -10.13
CA ARG A 233 -3.14 -18.48 -10.41
C ARG A 233 -3.17 -20.00 -10.59
N ASP A 234 -2.48 -20.50 -11.60
CA ASP A 234 -2.21 -21.92 -11.79
C ASP A 234 -0.71 -22.13 -12.03
N GLY A 235 -0.03 -22.67 -11.02
CA GLY A 235 1.42 -22.81 -11.05
C GLY A 235 2.14 -21.46 -11.24
N ASP A 236 2.83 -21.32 -12.36
CA ASP A 236 3.55 -20.10 -12.75
C ASP A 236 2.73 -19.18 -13.67
N THR A 237 1.48 -19.51 -13.93
CA THR A 237 0.60 -18.74 -14.81
C THR A 237 -0.46 -17.99 -13.99
N ILE A 238 -0.69 -16.74 -14.36
CA ILE A 238 -1.84 -15.96 -13.90
C ILE A 238 -2.86 -15.91 -15.05
N ALA A 239 -4.14 -16.11 -14.75
CA ALA A 239 -5.21 -16.04 -15.74
C ALA A 239 -5.14 -14.71 -16.51
N PRO A 240 -5.27 -14.70 -17.86
CA PRO A 240 -5.12 -13.48 -18.67
C PRO A 240 -6.24 -12.47 -18.43
N MET A 241 -7.39 -12.92 -17.93
CA MET A 241 -8.56 -12.12 -17.64
C MET A 241 -8.98 -12.33 -16.17
N PRO A 242 -9.50 -11.30 -15.49
CA PRO A 242 -10.07 -11.48 -14.17
C PRO A 242 -11.32 -12.36 -14.24
N ARG A 243 -11.48 -13.24 -13.26
CA ARG A 243 -12.68 -14.06 -13.13
C ARG A 243 -13.90 -13.24 -12.68
N PHE A 244 -13.68 -12.24 -11.82
CA PHE A 244 -14.69 -11.33 -11.33
C PHE A 244 -14.13 -9.92 -11.23
N ARG A 245 -15.01 -8.93 -11.45
CA ARG A 245 -14.79 -7.52 -11.17
C ARG A 245 -15.97 -6.98 -10.37
N GLU A 246 -15.68 -6.30 -9.27
CA GLU A 246 -16.69 -5.64 -8.44
C GLU A 246 -16.32 -4.17 -8.22
N ASN A 247 -17.35 -3.30 -8.18
CA ASN A 247 -17.18 -1.87 -7.88
C ASN A 247 -16.90 -1.67 -6.39
N THR A 248 -16.05 -0.70 -6.06
CA THR A 248 -15.67 -0.40 -4.68
C THR A 248 -16.40 0.78 -4.07
N LEU A 249 -17.12 1.58 -4.87
CA LEU A 249 -17.81 2.77 -4.39
C LEU A 249 -19.26 2.47 -3.99
N ALA A 250 -19.71 3.08 -2.89
CA ALA A 250 -21.13 3.09 -2.53
C ALA A 250 -21.96 3.95 -3.51
N ARG A 251 -21.33 5.00 -4.04
CA ARG A 251 -21.94 5.94 -4.99
C ARG A 251 -21.07 6.05 -6.25
N PRO A 252 -21.20 5.11 -7.21
CA PRO A 252 -20.30 5.02 -8.37
C PRO A 252 -20.39 6.20 -9.35
N HIS A 253 -21.45 7.00 -9.28
CA HIS A 253 -21.69 8.13 -10.20
C HIS A 253 -21.63 9.47 -9.46
N MET A 254 -20.41 9.95 -9.23
CA MET A 254 -20.17 11.30 -8.71
C MET A 254 -19.48 12.13 -9.82
N PRO A 255 -20.25 12.92 -10.62
CA PRO A 255 -19.67 13.73 -11.68
C PRO A 255 -18.71 14.76 -11.12
N ASN A 256 -17.59 14.98 -11.83
CA ASN A 256 -16.55 15.96 -11.47
C ASN A 256 -15.78 15.69 -10.16
N ILE A 257 -15.94 14.53 -9.55
CA ILE A 257 -15.15 14.11 -8.40
C ILE A 257 -14.03 13.17 -8.86
N HIS A 258 -12.78 13.54 -8.55
CA HIS A 258 -11.64 12.67 -8.79
C HIS A 258 -11.57 11.61 -7.68
N GLN A 259 -12.12 10.44 -7.97
CA GLN A 259 -12.20 9.31 -7.08
C GLN A 259 -11.20 8.23 -7.50
N MET A 260 -10.51 7.63 -6.53
CA MET A 260 -9.49 6.62 -6.77
C MET A 260 -9.58 5.48 -5.76
N VAL A 261 -9.28 4.27 -6.21
CA VAL A 261 -9.02 3.15 -5.31
C VAL A 261 -7.58 3.20 -4.79
N GLY A 262 -7.40 2.77 -3.57
CA GLY A 262 -6.12 2.67 -2.89
C GLY A 262 -5.63 1.25 -2.68
N THR A 263 -5.22 0.99 -1.45
CA THR A 263 -4.74 -0.30 -0.96
C THR A 263 -5.86 -1.35 -0.93
N VAL A 264 -5.49 -2.60 -1.17
CA VAL A 264 -6.33 -3.79 -0.97
C VAL A 264 -5.62 -4.74 -0.02
N HIS A 265 -6.35 -5.33 0.93
CA HIS A 265 -5.87 -6.40 1.80
C HIS A 265 -6.92 -7.47 2.00
N VAL A 266 -6.48 -8.72 1.98
CA VAL A 266 -7.29 -9.88 2.35
C VAL A 266 -7.14 -10.11 3.86
N HIS A 267 -8.25 -10.33 4.54
CA HIS A 267 -8.24 -10.67 5.95
C HIS A 267 -7.44 -11.98 6.20
N PRO A 268 -6.67 -12.11 7.28
CA PRO A 268 -5.88 -13.33 7.57
C PRO A 268 -6.66 -14.63 7.56
N ASN A 269 -7.98 -14.61 7.82
CA ASN A 269 -8.83 -15.80 7.75
C ASN A 269 -9.31 -16.16 6.32
N GLY A 270 -9.02 -15.34 5.32
CA GLY A 270 -9.41 -15.56 3.92
C GLY A 270 -10.90 -15.38 3.61
N ARG A 271 -11.70 -14.79 4.51
CA ARG A 271 -13.15 -14.65 4.32
C ARG A 271 -13.60 -13.27 3.84
N THR A 272 -12.72 -12.29 3.94
CA THR A 272 -13.06 -10.89 3.62
C THR A 272 -11.90 -10.22 2.89
N VAL A 273 -12.20 -9.35 1.95
CA VAL A 273 -11.25 -8.45 1.33
C VAL A 273 -11.69 -7.00 1.55
N TYR A 274 -10.74 -6.13 1.87
CA TYR A 274 -10.94 -4.71 2.15
C TYR A 274 -10.24 -3.87 1.09
N VAL A 275 -10.91 -2.82 0.64
CA VAL A 275 -10.37 -1.92 -0.39
C VAL A 275 -10.60 -0.48 0.02
N ALA A 276 -9.54 0.34 0.04
CA ALA A 276 -9.66 1.76 0.37
C ALA A 276 -10.09 2.58 -0.85
N ASN A 277 -11.16 3.37 -0.71
CA ASN A 277 -11.56 4.42 -1.64
C ASN A 277 -11.07 5.76 -1.12
N ARG A 278 -10.54 6.61 -1.99
CA ARG A 278 -9.90 7.87 -1.59
C ARG A 278 -10.17 9.00 -2.56
N ALA A 279 -10.46 10.16 -1.99
CA ALA A 279 -10.58 11.43 -2.68
C ALA A 279 -9.91 12.54 -1.87
N SER A 280 -9.31 13.51 -2.54
CA SER A 280 -8.67 14.68 -1.92
C SER A 280 -8.70 15.91 -2.84
N GLY A 281 -9.53 15.88 -3.88
CA GLY A 281 -9.74 17.05 -4.75
C GLY A 281 -10.28 18.23 -3.96
N THR A 282 -9.89 19.44 -4.35
CA THR A 282 -10.38 20.67 -3.72
C THR A 282 -11.13 21.55 -4.71
N THR A 283 -12.09 22.33 -4.22
CA THR A 283 -12.77 23.39 -4.94
C THR A 283 -12.59 24.71 -4.19
N SER A 284 -12.64 25.84 -4.91
CA SER A 284 -12.54 27.16 -4.27
C SER A 284 -13.93 27.69 -3.92
N VAL A 285 -14.13 27.97 -2.63
CA VAL A 285 -15.34 28.65 -2.13
C VAL A 285 -14.91 29.90 -1.37
N ASN A 286 -15.31 31.06 -1.83
CA ASN A 286 -14.92 32.38 -1.25
C ASN A 286 -13.38 32.54 -1.10
N GLY A 287 -12.61 32.05 -2.07
CA GLY A 287 -11.15 32.12 -2.06
C GLY A 287 -10.45 31.11 -1.16
N ARG A 288 -11.18 30.22 -0.48
CA ARG A 288 -10.65 29.15 0.36
C ARG A 288 -10.73 27.79 -0.37
N ALA A 289 -9.65 27.02 -0.36
CA ALA A 289 -9.67 25.66 -0.90
C ALA A 289 -10.38 24.72 0.08
N LEU A 290 -11.49 24.14 -0.34
CA LEU A 290 -12.28 23.19 0.44
C LEU A 290 -12.30 21.83 -0.26
N PHE A 291 -12.44 20.76 0.51
CA PHE A 291 -12.63 19.42 -0.04
C PHE A 291 -13.83 19.37 -0.99
N ALA A 292 -13.59 18.93 -2.22
CA ALA A 292 -14.60 18.91 -3.28
C ALA A 292 -15.61 17.75 -3.15
N GLY A 293 -15.44 16.88 -2.15
CA GLY A 293 -16.26 15.69 -1.96
C GLY A 293 -15.62 14.43 -2.52
N GLY A 294 -16.33 13.33 -2.44
CA GLY A 294 -15.90 11.98 -2.80
C GLY A 294 -15.96 11.03 -1.61
N GLU A 295 -15.69 9.75 -1.87
CA GLU A 295 -15.66 8.73 -0.84
C GLU A 295 -14.24 8.54 -0.30
N ASN A 296 -14.11 8.66 1.02
CA ASN A 296 -12.94 8.27 1.80
C ASN A 296 -13.38 7.11 2.71
N SER A 297 -13.49 5.91 2.14
CA SER A 297 -14.12 4.76 2.76
C SER A 297 -13.28 3.49 2.62
N ILE A 298 -13.59 2.49 3.44
CA ILE A 298 -13.21 1.10 3.19
C ILE A 298 -14.45 0.37 2.63
N ALA A 299 -14.33 -0.17 1.42
CA ALA A 299 -15.27 -1.14 0.89
C ALA A 299 -14.91 -2.52 1.45
N VAL A 300 -15.88 -3.17 2.08
CA VAL A 300 -15.75 -4.50 2.68
C VAL A 300 -16.47 -5.51 1.81
N PHE A 301 -15.77 -6.56 1.40
CA PHE A 301 -16.33 -7.62 0.57
C PHE A 301 -16.20 -8.96 1.30
N SER A 302 -17.27 -9.70 1.42
CA SER A 302 -17.19 -11.13 1.75
C SER A 302 -16.65 -11.91 0.55
N ILE A 303 -15.85 -12.92 0.80
CA ILE A 303 -15.28 -13.82 -0.22
C ILE A 303 -16.10 -15.11 -0.26
N ASP A 304 -16.71 -15.41 -1.39
CA ASP A 304 -17.33 -16.70 -1.65
C ASP A 304 -16.25 -17.79 -1.65
N GLN A 305 -16.34 -18.74 -0.74
CA GLN A 305 -15.26 -19.69 -0.45
C GLN A 305 -15.08 -20.78 -1.53
N ASP A 306 -16.04 -20.92 -2.43
CA ASP A 306 -15.98 -21.89 -3.53
C ASP A 306 -15.44 -21.23 -4.82
N THR A 307 -15.79 -19.97 -5.05
CA THR A 307 -15.49 -19.29 -6.31
C THR A 307 -14.48 -18.14 -6.19
N GLY A 308 -14.21 -17.68 -4.97
CA GLY A 308 -13.38 -16.49 -4.70
C GLY A 308 -14.08 -15.16 -4.97
N ARG A 309 -15.35 -15.17 -5.42
CA ARG A 309 -16.04 -13.93 -5.81
C ARG A 309 -16.17 -12.98 -4.62
N PRO A 310 -15.66 -11.75 -4.72
CA PRO A 310 -15.91 -10.71 -3.72
C PRO A 310 -17.34 -10.19 -3.88
N ARG A 311 -18.08 -10.08 -2.77
CA ARG A 311 -19.42 -9.48 -2.72
C ARG A 311 -19.42 -8.39 -1.68
N VAL A 312 -19.73 -7.16 -2.08
CA VAL A 312 -19.77 -6.03 -1.14
C VAL A 312 -20.80 -6.29 -0.03
N ILE A 313 -20.38 -6.08 1.22
CA ILE A 313 -21.25 -6.19 2.39
C ILE A 313 -21.35 -4.86 3.14
N GLU A 314 -20.35 -3.97 2.99
CA GLU A 314 -20.34 -2.70 3.71
C GLU A 314 -19.45 -1.66 3.00
N HIS A 315 -19.77 -0.37 3.21
CA HIS A 315 -18.88 0.76 2.94
C HIS A 315 -18.77 1.61 4.21
N VAL A 316 -17.57 1.75 4.76
CA VAL A 316 -17.36 2.44 6.03
C VAL A 316 -16.53 3.69 5.82
N ASP A 317 -17.03 4.85 6.26
CA ASP A 317 -16.28 6.09 6.25
C ASP A 317 -15.04 5.99 7.14
N THR A 318 -13.89 6.38 6.62
CA THR A 318 -12.59 6.26 7.32
C THR A 318 -12.32 7.38 8.33
N GLN A 319 -13.24 8.35 8.45
CA GLN A 319 -13.16 9.49 9.37
C GLN A 319 -12.01 10.46 9.08
N GLY A 320 -11.49 10.46 7.86
CA GLY A 320 -10.39 11.33 7.43
C GLY A 320 -10.32 11.47 5.92
N ILE A 321 -9.31 12.19 5.43
CA ILE A 321 -9.16 12.50 4.00
C ILE A 321 -8.05 11.65 3.38
N HIS A 322 -8.34 11.04 2.23
CA HIS A 322 -7.40 10.27 1.43
C HIS A 322 -6.76 9.11 2.22
N PRO A 323 -7.54 8.06 2.60
CA PRO A 323 -7.00 6.86 3.23
C PRO A 323 -6.05 6.15 2.24
N ARG A 324 -4.72 6.37 2.45
CA ARG A 324 -3.71 5.86 1.51
C ARG A 324 -3.30 4.44 1.82
N THR A 325 -3.08 4.15 3.09
CA THR A 325 -2.69 2.83 3.59
C THR A 325 -3.57 2.44 4.76
N PHE A 326 -3.84 1.17 4.87
CA PHE A 326 -4.41 0.59 6.07
C PHE A 326 -3.72 -0.75 6.33
N HIS A 327 -3.76 -1.20 7.56
CA HIS A 327 -3.19 -2.48 7.95
C HIS A 327 -4.14 -3.19 8.91
N ILE A 328 -4.21 -4.52 8.79
CA ILE A 328 -4.98 -5.39 9.67
C ILE A 328 -3.98 -6.05 10.64
N ASP A 329 -4.28 -6.07 11.91
CA ASP A 329 -3.42 -6.75 12.88
C ASP A 329 -3.36 -8.27 12.62
N PRO A 330 -2.30 -8.97 13.01
CA PRO A 330 -2.15 -10.39 12.72
C PRO A 330 -3.27 -11.29 13.29
N SER A 331 -3.98 -10.84 14.30
CA SER A 331 -5.15 -11.57 14.84
C SER A 331 -6.43 -11.34 14.03
N GLY A 332 -6.44 -10.36 13.13
CA GLY A 332 -7.57 -9.99 12.30
C GLY A 332 -8.68 -9.23 13.03
N ARG A 333 -8.41 -8.64 14.22
CA ARG A 333 -9.45 -8.00 15.05
C ARG A 333 -9.42 -6.47 15.02
N LEU A 334 -8.32 -5.89 14.55
CA LEU A 334 -8.13 -4.45 14.50
C LEU A 334 -7.63 -4.01 13.13
N MET A 335 -8.23 -2.98 12.58
CA MET A 335 -7.72 -2.27 11.41
C MET A 335 -7.30 -0.86 11.82
N VAL A 336 -6.15 -0.41 11.32
CA VAL A 336 -5.73 0.99 11.41
C VAL A 336 -5.65 1.55 10.00
N VAL A 337 -6.24 2.74 9.79
CA VAL A 337 -6.26 3.45 8.51
C VAL A 337 -5.48 4.74 8.64
N ALA A 338 -4.51 4.97 7.76
CA ALA A 338 -3.71 6.19 7.71
C ALA A 338 -4.16 7.12 6.58
N HIS A 339 -4.39 8.38 6.93
CA HIS A 339 -4.82 9.45 6.01
C HIS A 339 -3.64 10.34 5.65
N ILE A 340 -3.51 10.64 4.36
CA ILE A 340 -2.29 11.28 3.85
C ILE A 340 -2.15 12.75 4.26
N MET A 341 -3.28 13.46 4.43
CA MET A 341 -3.33 14.90 4.66
C MET A 341 -4.59 15.32 5.40
N GLY A 342 -4.57 16.53 5.97
CA GLY A 342 -5.77 17.22 6.42
C GLY A 342 -6.33 18.15 5.33
N LEU A 343 -7.63 18.39 5.34
CA LEU A 343 -8.31 19.37 4.49
C LEU A 343 -9.46 20.04 5.24
N ASP A 344 -9.80 21.23 4.79
CA ASP A 344 -11.01 21.93 5.21
C ASP A 344 -12.23 21.38 4.46
N VAL A 345 -13.27 21.07 5.20
CA VAL A 345 -14.53 20.49 4.70
C VAL A 345 -15.68 21.44 5.02
N LEU A 346 -16.59 21.64 4.07
CA LEU A 346 -17.82 22.38 4.30
C LEU A 346 -18.91 21.46 4.85
N GLU A 347 -19.38 21.73 6.07
CA GLU A 347 -20.48 21.04 6.73
C GLU A 347 -21.63 22.04 6.96
N GLY A 348 -22.66 21.98 6.12
CA GLY A 348 -23.66 23.05 6.05
C GLY A 348 -23.02 24.38 5.64
N ASP A 349 -23.15 25.41 6.50
CA ASP A 349 -22.53 26.72 6.29
C ASP A 349 -21.22 26.92 7.05
N GLN A 350 -20.72 25.89 7.74
CA GLN A 350 -19.51 25.96 8.54
C GLN A 350 -18.36 25.21 7.89
N VAL A 351 -17.16 25.78 8.00
CA VAL A 351 -15.92 25.13 7.58
C VAL A 351 -15.27 24.46 8.77
N ARG A 352 -15.08 23.17 8.68
CA ARG A 352 -14.35 22.36 9.68
C ARG A 352 -13.08 21.82 9.09
N HIS A 353 -11.97 21.94 9.82
CA HIS A 353 -10.71 21.26 9.45
C HIS A 353 -10.76 19.80 9.86
N VAL A 354 -10.51 18.88 8.89
CA VAL A 354 -10.29 17.46 9.14
C VAL A 354 -8.79 17.23 9.07
N PRO A 355 -8.12 16.90 10.19
CA PRO A 355 -6.66 16.78 10.22
C PRO A 355 -6.19 15.45 9.60
N THR A 356 -4.89 15.35 9.33
CA THR A 356 -4.20 14.07 9.11
C THR A 356 -4.42 13.19 10.34
N ARG A 357 -4.69 11.87 10.16
CA ARG A 357 -4.99 11.00 11.30
C ARG A 357 -4.76 9.53 11.05
N LEU A 358 -4.72 8.78 12.15
CA LEU A 358 -4.84 7.33 12.20
C LEU A 358 -6.21 6.98 12.77
N SER A 359 -7.04 6.28 12.01
CA SER A 359 -8.38 5.84 12.44
C SER A 359 -8.37 4.35 12.74
N LEU A 360 -8.94 3.96 13.87
CA LEU A 360 -9.00 2.59 14.37
C LEU A 360 -10.40 2.02 14.23
N PHE A 361 -10.46 0.80 13.72
CA PHE A 361 -11.71 0.05 13.53
C PHE A 361 -11.60 -1.33 14.14
N ARG A 362 -12.63 -1.76 14.85
CA ARG A 362 -12.82 -3.14 15.23
C ARG A 362 -13.32 -3.91 14.02
N ILE A 363 -12.74 -5.09 13.77
CA ILE A 363 -13.21 -6.03 12.77
C ILE A 363 -14.08 -7.07 13.50
N ALA A 364 -15.32 -7.23 13.07
CA ALA A 364 -16.24 -8.24 13.59
C ALA A 364 -15.98 -9.62 12.93
N ASP A 365 -16.57 -10.68 13.46
CA ASP A 365 -16.40 -12.06 12.96
C ASP A 365 -16.90 -12.23 11.50
N ASP A 366 -17.87 -11.43 11.08
CA ASP A 366 -18.38 -11.37 9.70
C ASP A 366 -17.55 -10.49 8.78
N GLY A 367 -16.52 -9.82 9.31
CA GLY A 367 -15.61 -8.94 8.59
C GLY A 367 -16.04 -7.46 8.54
N THR A 368 -17.23 -7.10 9.06
CA THR A 368 -17.69 -5.71 9.12
C THR A 368 -16.83 -4.86 10.06
N LEU A 369 -16.82 -3.53 9.84
CA LEU A 369 -15.96 -2.59 10.54
C LEU A 369 -16.77 -1.67 11.45
N SER A 370 -16.34 -1.52 12.69
CA SER A 370 -16.87 -0.53 13.62
C SER A 370 -15.80 0.48 13.98
N PHE A 371 -16.03 1.78 13.69
CA PHE A 371 -15.15 2.86 14.09
C PHE A 371 -15.05 2.94 15.61
N ILE A 372 -13.83 3.03 16.14
CA ILE A 372 -13.57 3.14 17.58
C ILE A 372 -13.09 4.54 17.95
N ARG A 373 -12.02 5.02 17.31
CA ARG A 373 -11.42 6.32 17.56
C ARG A 373 -10.46 6.73 16.46
N ALA A 374 -10.08 8.00 16.46
CA ALA A 374 -9.00 8.52 15.64
C ALA A 374 -7.95 9.21 16.50
N TYR A 375 -6.71 9.22 16.01
CA TYR A 375 -5.59 9.96 16.56
C TYR A 375 -5.17 11.00 15.53
N ASP A 376 -5.34 12.27 15.85
CA ASP A 376 -4.93 13.37 14.99
C ASP A 376 -3.41 13.48 14.99
N ILE A 377 -2.84 13.66 13.82
CA ILE A 377 -1.41 13.70 13.58
C ILE A 377 -1.04 15.11 13.12
N ASP A 378 -0.14 15.75 13.84
CA ASP A 378 0.45 17.01 13.39
C ASP A 378 1.41 16.74 12.22
N SER A 379 0.93 16.97 11.02
CA SER A 379 1.71 16.77 9.79
C SER A 379 2.35 18.08 9.28
N GLY A 380 1.89 19.25 9.74
CA GLY A 380 2.28 20.51 9.13
C GLY A 380 2.04 20.49 7.61
N ASP A 381 3.05 20.88 6.84
CA ASP A 381 3.05 20.82 5.37
C ASP A 381 3.50 19.48 4.78
N GLU A 382 3.83 18.50 5.65
CA GLU A 382 4.27 17.17 5.22
C GLU A 382 3.09 16.19 5.13
N THR A 383 3.35 15.03 4.53
CA THR A 383 2.33 14.00 4.33
C THR A 383 2.61 12.75 5.16
N GLN A 384 1.54 12.11 5.63
CA GLN A 384 1.56 10.76 6.19
C GLN A 384 1.43 9.76 5.04
N TRP A 385 2.56 9.25 4.54
CA TRP A 385 2.59 8.49 3.30
C TRP A 385 2.44 6.99 3.46
N TRP A 386 2.97 6.45 4.55
CA TRP A 386 2.99 5.03 4.85
C TRP A 386 2.70 4.75 6.33
N MET A 387 2.08 3.62 6.58
CA MET A 387 1.89 3.04 7.90
C MET A 387 1.87 1.51 7.78
N GLY A 388 2.39 0.81 8.80
CA GLY A 388 2.31 -0.64 8.89
C GLY A 388 2.43 -1.12 10.34
N MET A 389 1.90 -2.32 10.62
CA MET A 389 1.99 -2.99 11.91
C MET A 389 2.97 -4.17 11.84
N VAL A 390 3.78 -4.34 12.87
CA VAL A 390 4.79 -5.39 12.98
C VAL A 390 4.73 -6.02 14.37
N SER A 391 4.57 -7.34 14.43
CA SER A 391 4.76 -8.09 15.69
C SER A 391 6.26 -8.25 15.98
N TYR A 392 6.67 -8.16 17.25
CA TYR A 392 8.08 -8.26 17.67
C TYR A 392 8.23 -8.96 19.03
#